data_133f3fdc23a20cedb58e31e8157fd977
#
_entry.id   133f3fdc23a20cedb58e31e8157fd977
#
_cell.length_a   1.000
_cell.length_b   1.000
_cell.length_c   1.000
_cell.angle_alpha   90.00
_cell.angle_beta   90.00
_cell.angle_gamma   90.00
#
_symmetry.space_group_name_H-M   'P 1'
#
loop_
_entity.id
_entity.type
_entity.pdbx_description
1 polymer ?
#
loop_
_entity_poly.entity_id
_entity_poly.type
_entity_poly.pdbx_seq_one_letter_code
_entity_poly.pdbx_strand_id
1 'polypeptide(L)'
;MEFQISSNDLTLVNSACLVVGIGEGGELSTAAQQLDNASNGYLSNVIAAGDIRGKSGDTLVLQQLAGIAAKRVLLVGLGKADERTDNNFIKVASALFAAIKAIRVNEFALAFDDSAVKNRDCYWRSRILAETLAAQMYQFDQLKSKPSDQVEF
;
A
#
# COMPACT_ATOMS: atom_id res chain seq x y z
N MET A 1 -16.21 -7.88 4.64
CA MET A 1 -15.25 -7.07 3.88
C MET A 1 -16.02 -6.25 2.86
N GLU A 2 -15.89 -4.96 2.91
CA GLU A 2 -16.59 -4.05 2.00
C GLU A 2 -15.57 -3.28 1.19
N PHE A 3 -15.80 -3.16 -0.14
CA PHE A 3 -14.93 -2.44 -1.06
C PHE A 3 -15.66 -1.23 -1.60
N GLN A 4 -15.02 -0.07 -1.55
CA GLN A 4 -15.54 1.15 -2.13
C GLN A 4 -14.50 1.75 -3.07
N ILE A 5 -14.97 2.30 -4.19
CA ILE A 5 -14.12 3.06 -5.11
C ILE A 5 -14.40 4.54 -4.88
N SER A 6 -13.32 5.29 -4.62
CA SER A 6 -13.41 6.74 -4.41
C SER A 6 -12.57 7.47 -5.44
N SER A 7 -13.09 8.57 -5.98
CA SER A 7 -12.38 9.48 -6.87
C SER A 7 -11.93 10.77 -6.17
N ASN A 8 -11.97 10.80 -4.85
CA ASN A 8 -11.60 11.98 -4.06
C ASN A 8 -10.10 12.26 -4.15
N ASP A 9 -9.72 13.50 -3.88
CA ASP A 9 -8.33 13.89 -3.69
C ASP A 9 -7.72 13.04 -2.57
N LEU A 10 -6.57 12.41 -2.84
CA LEU A 10 -5.92 11.50 -1.90
C LEU A 10 -5.54 12.17 -0.58
N THR A 11 -5.25 13.47 -0.61
CA THR A 11 -4.90 14.22 0.60
C THR A 11 -6.09 14.41 1.54
N LEU A 12 -7.31 14.29 1.02
CA LEU A 12 -8.55 14.44 1.76
C LEU A 12 -9.17 13.10 2.20
N VAL A 13 -8.60 11.98 1.77
CA VAL A 13 -9.09 10.65 2.15
C VAL A 13 -8.88 10.44 3.65
N ASN A 14 -9.99 10.39 4.39
CA ASN A 14 -9.96 10.15 5.82
C ASN A 14 -10.00 8.64 6.09
N SER A 15 -8.84 8.04 6.14
CA SER A 15 -8.68 6.60 6.35
C SER A 15 -7.70 6.34 7.49
N ALA A 16 -7.82 5.17 8.11
CA ALA A 16 -6.86 4.74 9.11
C ALA A 16 -5.47 4.52 8.51
N CYS A 17 -5.41 4.12 7.25
CA CYS A 17 -4.16 3.96 6.51
C CYS A 17 -4.39 4.18 5.03
N LEU A 18 -3.55 4.96 4.39
CA LEU A 18 -3.52 5.16 2.94
C LEU A 18 -2.24 4.51 2.39
N VAL A 19 -2.39 3.61 1.43
CA VAL A 19 -1.28 2.86 0.85
C VAL A 19 -0.93 3.44 -0.51
N VAL A 20 0.34 3.79 -0.70
CA VAL A 20 0.86 4.28 -1.99
C VAL A 20 2.13 3.53 -2.36
N GLY A 21 2.38 3.40 -3.67
CA GLY A 21 3.56 2.72 -4.18
C GLY A 21 4.72 3.66 -4.46
N ILE A 22 5.91 3.16 -4.25
CA ILE A 22 7.16 3.83 -4.67
C ILE A 22 8.02 2.84 -5.48
N GLY A 23 8.70 3.35 -6.48
CA GLY A 23 9.62 2.55 -7.27
C GLY A 23 11.03 2.49 -6.66
N GLU A 24 11.80 1.48 -7.06
CA GLU A 24 13.19 1.36 -6.66
C GLU A 24 14.01 2.54 -7.20
N GLY A 25 14.88 3.07 -6.35
CA GLY A 25 15.63 4.28 -6.67
C GLY A 25 14.92 5.57 -6.29
N GLY A 26 13.79 5.50 -5.61
CA GLY A 26 13.07 6.68 -5.11
C GLY A 26 12.04 7.24 -6.09
N GLU A 27 11.67 6.49 -7.10
CA GLU A 27 10.61 6.89 -8.04
C GLU A 27 9.26 6.93 -7.32
N LEU A 28 8.61 8.08 -7.36
CA LEU A 28 7.28 8.25 -6.77
C LEU A 28 6.19 7.91 -7.79
N SER A 29 5.21 7.08 -7.40
CA SER A 29 4.00 6.92 -8.20
C SER A 29 3.21 8.23 -8.22
N THR A 30 2.22 8.34 -9.10
CA THR A 30 1.37 9.53 -9.16
C THR A 30 0.74 9.85 -7.81
N ALA A 31 0.24 8.82 -7.12
CA ALA A 31 -0.34 8.97 -5.80
C ALA A 31 0.70 9.43 -4.76
N ALA A 32 1.88 8.80 -4.76
CA ALA A 32 2.96 9.18 -3.85
C ALA A 32 3.43 10.61 -4.12
N GLN A 33 3.47 11.04 -5.37
CA GLN A 33 3.83 12.42 -5.73
C GLN A 33 2.84 13.44 -5.17
N GLN A 34 1.53 13.12 -5.22
CA GLN A 34 0.52 13.99 -4.60
C GLN A 34 0.73 14.14 -3.10
N LEU A 35 1.02 13.04 -2.41
CA LEU A 35 1.28 13.08 -0.97
C LEU A 35 2.58 13.82 -0.64
N ASP A 36 3.60 13.64 -1.47
CA ASP A 36 4.87 14.34 -1.29
C ASP A 36 4.70 15.85 -1.42
N ASN A 37 3.96 16.30 -2.44
CA ASN A 37 3.66 17.71 -2.63
C ASN A 37 2.85 18.29 -1.46
N ALA A 38 1.85 17.56 -0.99
CA ALA A 38 1.00 18.01 0.12
C ALA A 38 1.73 18.05 1.47
N SER A 39 2.74 17.22 1.66
CA SER A 39 3.54 17.12 2.89
C SER A 39 4.87 17.88 2.80
N ASN A 40 5.02 18.76 1.82
CA ASN A 40 6.22 19.59 1.62
C ASN A 40 7.50 18.76 1.42
N GLY A 41 7.41 17.68 0.63
CA GLY A 41 8.57 16.85 0.30
C GLY A 41 8.95 15.84 1.38
N TYR A 42 8.06 15.52 2.29
CA TYR A 42 8.35 14.59 3.38
C TYR A 42 8.71 13.18 2.86
N LEU A 43 7.97 12.68 1.85
CA LEU A 43 8.26 11.37 1.27
C LEU A 43 9.64 11.35 0.61
N SER A 44 9.97 12.39 -0.14
CA SER A 44 11.29 12.52 -0.77
C SER A 44 12.40 12.55 0.28
N ASN A 45 12.19 13.21 1.40
CA ASN A 45 13.17 13.27 2.48
C ASN A 45 13.37 11.90 3.14
N VAL A 46 12.30 11.15 3.35
CA VAL A 46 12.35 9.79 3.94
C VAL A 46 13.13 8.85 3.01
N ILE A 47 12.87 8.93 1.71
CA ILE A 47 13.57 8.12 0.71
C ILE A 47 15.06 8.50 0.64
N ALA A 48 15.37 9.79 0.64
CA ALA A 48 16.74 10.27 0.61
C ALA A 48 17.53 9.86 1.87
N ALA A 49 16.86 9.76 3.01
CA ALA A 49 17.46 9.27 4.26
C ALA A 49 17.72 7.75 4.25
N GLY A 50 17.20 7.01 3.28
CA GLY A 50 17.41 5.57 3.15
C GLY A 50 16.47 4.71 3.98
N ASP A 51 15.41 5.30 4.53
CA ASP A 51 14.45 4.56 5.36
C ASP A 51 13.65 3.54 4.55
N ILE A 52 13.48 3.77 3.25
CA ILE A 52 12.90 2.83 2.31
C ILE A 52 13.59 2.99 0.95
N ARG A 53 13.83 1.88 0.27
CA ARG A 53 14.51 1.87 -1.04
C ARG A 53 13.59 1.67 -2.22
N GLY A 54 12.37 1.20 -1.98
CA GLY A 54 11.40 0.92 -3.04
C GLY A 54 11.57 -0.43 -3.72
N LYS A 55 12.39 -1.31 -3.17
CA LYS A 55 12.48 -2.69 -3.66
C LYS A 55 11.15 -3.39 -3.50
N SER A 56 10.86 -4.35 -4.38
CA SER A 56 9.60 -5.11 -4.34
C SER A 56 9.34 -5.68 -2.95
N GLY A 57 8.24 -5.27 -2.34
CA GLY A 57 7.85 -5.74 -1.02
C GLY A 57 8.40 -4.93 0.15
N ASP A 58 9.21 -3.90 -0.08
CA ASP A 58 9.60 -2.97 0.99
C ASP A 58 8.36 -2.25 1.52
N THR A 59 8.29 -2.05 2.83
CA THR A 59 7.18 -1.34 3.46
C THR A 59 7.70 -0.38 4.52
N LEU A 60 7.04 0.78 4.63
CA LEU A 60 7.34 1.76 5.67
C LEU A 60 6.06 2.49 6.04
N VAL A 61 5.74 2.51 7.32
CA VAL A 61 4.57 3.20 7.87
C VAL A 61 4.99 4.58 8.36
N LEU A 62 4.30 5.60 7.86
CA LEU A 62 4.46 7.00 8.30
C LEU A 62 3.20 7.41 9.06
N GLN A 63 3.39 8.05 10.20
CA GLN A 63 2.28 8.49 11.04
C GLN A 63 2.07 9.99 10.94
N GLN A 64 0.80 10.41 10.83
CA GLN A 64 0.39 11.80 10.93
C GLN A 64 1.17 12.76 10.03
N LEU A 65 1.14 12.49 8.71
CA LEU A 65 1.75 13.41 7.75
C LEU A 65 1.00 14.73 7.68
N ALA A 66 1.74 15.83 7.75
CA ALA A 66 1.16 17.16 7.57
C ALA A 66 0.52 17.30 6.19
N GLY A 67 -0.67 17.90 6.13
CA GLY A 67 -1.39 18.11 4.87
C GLY A 67 -2.16 16.90 4.35
N ILE A 68 -2.18 15.80 5.07
CA ILE A 68 -2.84 14.55 4.67
C ILE A 68 -3.82 14.12 5.75
N ALA A 69 -5.08 13.86 5.35
CA ALA A 69 -6.15 13.51 6.28
C ALA A 69 -6.01 12.08 6.84
N ALA A 70 -5.42 11.15 6.10
CA ALA A 70 -5.21 9.79 6.57
C ALA A 70 -4.31 9.76 7.82
N LYS A 71 -4.65 8.91 8.77
CA LYS A 71 -3.90 8.81 10.03
C LYS A 71 -2.51 8.23 9.84
N ARG A 72 -2.38 7.31 8.89
CA ARG A 72 -1.11 6.69 8.53
C ARG A 72 -0.99 6.61 7.02
N VAL A 73 0.25 6.62 6.54
CA VAL A 73 0.57 6.36 5.13
C VAL A 73 1.53 5.18 5.10
N LEU A 74 1.17 4.15 4.36
CA LEU A 74 2.03 3.00 4.12
C LEU A 74 2.67 3.14 2.76
N LEU A 75 3.99 3.26 2.73
CA LEU A 75 4.77 3.21 1.50
C LEU A 75 5.10 1.77 1.19
N VAL A 76 4.85 1.35 -0.04
CA VAL A 76 5.13 -0.02 -0.48
C VAL A 76 6.03 0.02 -1.72
N GLY A 77 7.10 -0.75 -1.70
CA GLY A 77 8.02 -0.86 -2.83
C GLY A 77 7.45 -1.67 -3.97
N LEU A 78 7.47 -1.11 -5.17
CA LEU A 78 7.01 -1.76 -6.40
C LEU A 78 8.15 -2.44 -7.17
N GLY A 79 9.39 -2.16 -6.80
CA GLY A 79 10.56 -2.63 -7.52
C GLY A 79 10.89 -1.76 -8.74
N LYS A 80 11.81 -2.23 -9.56
CA LYS A 80 12.20 -1.56 -10.80
C LYS A 80 11.06 -1.63 -11.82
N ALA A 81 10.94 -0.61 -12.66
CA ALA A 81 9.88 -0.53 -13.65
C ALA A 81 9.82 -1.75 -14.60
N ASP A 82 10.97 -2.33 -14.95
CA ASP A 82 11.06 -3.51 -15.81
C ASP A 82 10.75 -4.83 -15.09
N GLU A 83 10.71 -4.83 -13.76
CA GLU A 83 10.43 -6.01 -12.93
C GLU A 83 8.96 -6.11 -12.48
N ARG A 84 8.10 -5.19 -12.89
CA ARG A 84 6.70 -5.11 -12.43
C ARG A 84 5.80 -6.08 -13.19
N THR A 85 6.09 -7.36 -13.04
CA THR A 85 5.32 -8.48 -13.60
C THR A 85 4.12 -8.82 -12.72
N ASP A 86 3.26 -9.73 -13.19
CA ASP A 86 2.13 -10.24 -12.41
C ASP A 86 2.59 -10.84 -11.08
N ASN A 87 3.63 -11.68 -11.11
CA ASN A 87 4.16 -12.32 -9.90
C ASN A 87 4.75 -11.30 -8.93
N ASN A 88 5.41 -10.27 -9.45
CA ASN A 88 5.94 -9.20 -8.63
C ASN A 88 4.81 -8.44 -7.92
N PHE A 89 3.71 -8.18 -8.62
CA PHE A 89 2.56 -7.50 -8.01
C PHE A 89 1.93 -8.34 -6.90
N ILE A 90 1.84 -9.65 -7.06
CA ILE A 90 1.37 -10.56 -6.01
C ILE A 90 2.28 -10.49 -4.78
N LYS A 91 3.59 -10.47 -4.99
CA LYS A 91 4.56 -10.30 -3.90
C LYS A 91 4.38 -8.97 -3.18
N VAL A 92 4.20 -7.89 -3.91
CA VAL A 92 3.95 -6.55 -3.36
C VAL A 92 2.64 -6.54 -2.55
N ALA A 93 1.58 -7.12 -3.10
CA ALA A 93 0.29 -7.22 -2.41
C ALA A 93 0.41 -8.01 -1.10
N SER A 94 1.13 -9.11 -1.11
CA SER A 94 1.37 -9.92 0.09
C SER A 94 2.10 -9.14 1.17
N ALA A 95 3.13 -8.39 0.79
CA ALA A 95 3.91 -7.57 1.72
C ALA A 95 3.08 -6.43 2.32
N LEU A 96 2.29 -5.73 1.49
CA LEU A 96 1.46 -4.64 1.99
C LEU A 96 0.39 -5.13 2.97
N PHE A 97 -0.25 -6.26 2.69
CA PHE A 97 -1.26 -6.80 3.60
C PHE A 97 -0.66 -7.32 4.91
N ALA A 98 0.54 -7.87 4.86
CA ALA A 98 1.28 -8.23 6.08
C ALA A 98 1.56 -6.98 6.94
N ALA A 99 1.95 -5.87 6.33
CA ALA A 99 2.18 -4.62 7.03
C ALA A 99 0.87 -4.04 7.60
N ILE A 100 -0.23 -4.11 6.85
CA ILE A 100 -1.55 -3.67 7.32
C ILE A 100 -1.99 -4.47 8.56
N LYS A 101 -1.79 -5.78 8.55
CA LYS A 101 -2.08 -6.63 9.71
C LYS A 101 -1.26 -6.23 10.93
N ALA A 102 0.03 -5.93 10.72
CA ALA A 102 0.94 -5.57 11.81
C ALA A 102 0.51 -4.29 12.53
N ILE A 103 -0.06 -3.33 11.82
CA ILE A 103 -0.53 -2.07 12.40
C ILE A 103 -1.97 -2.12 12.93
N ARG A 104 -2.67 -3.23 12.72
CA ARG A 104 -4.00 -3.51 13.29
C ARG A 104 -5.06 -2.44 12.97
N VAL A 105 -5.14 -2.01 11.72
CA VAL A 105 -6.20 -1.09 11.27
C VAL A 105 -7.40 -1.87 10.75
N ASN A 106 -8.59 -1.31 10.91
CA ASN A 106 -9.85 -1.94 10.47
C ASN A 106 -10.23 -1.57 9.04
N GLU A 107 -9.66 -0.50 8.54
CA GLU A 107 -9.90 -0.02 7.19
C GLU A 107 -8.62 0.55 6.61
N PHE A 108 -8.51 0.54 5.31
CA PHE A 108 -7.41 1.18 4.60
C PHE A 108 -7.83 1.51 3.18
N ALA A 109 -7.13 2.47 2.59
CA ALA A 109 -7.33 2.86 1.20
C ALA A 109 -6.09 2.53 0.39
N LEU A 110 -6.28 2.05 -0.84
CA LEU A 110 -5.20 1.70 -1.76
C LEU A 110 -5.21 2.67 -2.93
N ALA A 111 -4.06 3.24 -3.23
CA ALA A 111 -3.90 4.19 -4.33
C ALA A 111 -2.77 3.73 -5.25
N PHE A 112 -3.04 2.71 -6.05
CA PHE A 112 -2.14 2.25 -7.10
C PHE A 112 -2.63 2.73 -8.47
N ASP A 113 -1.71 3.13 -9.32
CA ASP A 113 -1.96 3.50 -10.70
C ASP A 113 -1.49 2.39 -11.66
N ASP A 114 -1.56 2.67 -12.98
CA ASP A 114 -1.19 1.70 -14.00
C ASP A 114 0.31 1.35 -13.98
N SER A 115 1.14 2.15 -13.32
CA SER A 115 2.57 1.88 -13.21
C SER A 115 2.89 0.73 -12.25
N ALA A 116 1.96 0.31 -11.41
CA ALA A 116 2.19 -0.72 -10.39
C ALA A 116 2.45 -2.11 -11.00
N VAL A 117 1.90 -2.38 -12.17
CA VAL A 117 2.08 -3.65 -12.89
C VAL A 117 1.98 -3.42 -14.40
N LYS A 118 2.81 -4.12 -15.17
CA LYS A 118 2.83 -3.98 -16.63
C LYS A 118 1.61 -4.64 -17.28
N ASN A 119 1.02 -3.95 -18.27
CA ASN A 119 0.00 -4.50 -19.17
C ASN A 119 -1.26 -5.02 -18.46
N ARG A 120 -1.58 -4.48 -17.30
CA ARG A 120 -2.78 -4.84 -16.55
C ARG A 120 -3.60 -3.61 -16.20
N ASP A 121 -4.91 -3.76 -16.22
CA ASP A 121 -5.85 -2.68 -15.93
C ASP A 121 -6.21 -2.60 -14.43
N CYS A 122 -7.02 -1.64 -14.09
CA CYS A 122 -7.51 -1.45 -12.72
C CYS A 122 -8.31 -2.65 -12.22
N TYR A 123 -9.11 -3.27 -13.10
CA TYR A 123 -9.90 -4.46 -12.74
C TYR A 123 -9.00 -5.61 -12.30
N TRP A 124 -7.95 -5.91 -13.08
CA TRP A 124 -7.01 -6.97 -12.76
C TRP A 124 -6.30 -6.71 -11.42
N ARG A 125 -5.83 -5.47 -11.21
CA ARG A 125 -5.15 -5.10 -9.97
C ARG A 125 -6.08 -5.26 -8.76
N SER A 126 -7.31 -4.78 -8.88
CA SER A 126 -8.30 -4.88 -7.80
C SER A 126 -8.63 -6.33 -7.46
N ARG A 127 -8.77 -7.18 -8.49
CA ARG A 127 -9.03 -8.61 -8.31
C ARG A 127 -7.88 -9.29 -7.59
N ILE A 128 -6.65 -9.07 -8.00
CA ILE A 128 -5.48 -9.68 -7.37
C ILE A 128 -5.30 -9.20 -5.93
N LEU A 129 -5.53 -7.93 -5.68
CA LEU A 129 -5.48 -7.39 -4.31
C LEU A 129 -6.53 -8.06 -3.42
N ALA A 130 -7.77 -8.17 -3.90
CA ALA A 130 -8.84 -8.83 -3.14
C ALA A 130 -8.56 -10.31 -2.88
N GLU A 131 -8.10 -11.05 -3.89
CA GLU A 131 -7.75 -12.46 -3.77
C GLU A 131 -6.57 -12.69 -2.81
N THR A 132 -5.55 -11.84 -2.89
CA THR A 132 -4.36 -11.92 -2.03
C THR A 132 -4.73 -11.65 -0.58
N LEU A 133 -5.55 -10.62 -0.34
CA LEU A 133 -6.01 -10.31 1.01
C LEU A 133 -6.83 -11.45 1.59
N ALA A 134 -7.78 -12.00 0.82
CA ALA A 134 -8.61 -13.12 1.27
C ALA A 134 -7.77 -14.36 1.59
N ALA A 135 -6.77 -14.67 0.77
CA ALA A 135 -5.87 -15.80 1.00
C ALA A 135 -5.05 -15.63 2.28
N GLN A 136 -4.55 -14.43 2.54
CA GLN A 136 -3.79 -14.16 3.77
C GLN A 136 -4.66 -14.24 5.02
N MET A 137 -5.88 -13.74 4.97
CA MET A 137 -6.82 -13.85 6.08
C MET A 137 -7.13 -15.31 6.40
N TYR A 138 -7.35 -16.12 5.36
CA TYR A 138 -7.62 -17.55 5.51
C TYR A 138 -6.44 -18.30 6.14
N GLN A 139 -5.22 -18.08 5.66
CA GLN A 139 -4.02 -18.70 6.22
C GLN A 139 -3.80 -18.32 7.68
N PHE A 140 -4.07 -17.08 8.03
CA PHE A 140 -3.93 -16.60 9.39
C PHE A 140 -4.88 -17.31 10.35
N ASP A 141 -6.13 -17.51 9.95
CA ASP A 141 -7.11 -18.23 10.76
C ASP A 141 -6.76 -19.70 10.95
N GLN A 142 -6.20 -20.35 9.94
CA GLN A 142 -5.78 -21.76 10.03
C GLN A 142 -4.56 -21.96 10.93
N LEU A 143 -3.67 -20.99 10.99
CA LEU A 143 -2.43 -21.09 11.79
C LEU A 143 -2.67 -20.76 13.26
N LYS A 144 -3.78 -20.12 13.61
CA LYS A 144 -4.13 -19.80 14.99
C LYS A 144 -5.11 -20.82 15.55
N SER A 145 -4.75 -21.44 16.66
CA SER A 145 -5.63 -22.33 17.41
C SER A 145 -6.76 -21.59 18.14
N LYS A 146 -6.70 -20.26 18.26
CA LYS A 146 -7.76 -19.40 18.79
C LYS A 146 -7.82 -18.10 17.98
N PRO A 147 -8.96 -17.78 17.34
CA PRO A 147 -9.11 -16.59 16.52
C PRO A 147 -9.38 -15.31 17.34
N SER A 148 -8.78 -15.14 18.51
CA SER A 148 -9.11 -14.07 19.44
C SER A 148 -8.60 -12.69 19.04
N ASP A 149 -7.73 -12.58 18.03
CA ASP A 149 -7.13 -11.31 17.61
C ASP A 149 -7.33 -11.06 16.12
N GLN A 150 -8.52 -11.38 15.61
CA GLN A 150 -8.84 -11.09 14.21
C GLN A 150 -8.96 -9.59 13.97
N VAL A 151 -8.21 -9.10 12.99
CA VAL A 151 -8.42 -7.77 12.44
C VAL A 151 -9.45 -7.90 11.33
N GLU A 152 -10.60 -7.29 11.49
CA GLU A 152 -11.61 -7.23 10.44
C GLU A 152 -11.30 -6.04 9.53
N PHE A 153 -11.24 -6.30 8.24
CA PHE A 153 -11.05 -5.29 7.21
C PHE A 153 -12.34 -4.99 6.48
#